data_7cbd621c192444c6c7668e9360b0ded3
#
_entry.id   7cbd621c192444c6c7668e9360b0ded3
#
_cell.length_a   1.000
_cell.length_b   1.000
_cell.length_c   1.000
_cell.angle_alpha   90.00
_cell.angle_beta   90.00
_cell.angle_gamma   90.00
#
_symmetry.space_group_name_H-M   'P 1'
#
loop_
_entity.id
_entity.type
_entity.pdbx_description
1 polymer ?
#
loop_
_entity_poly.entity_id
_entity_poly.type
_entity_poly.pdbx_seq_one_letter_code
_entity_poly.pdbx_strand_id
1 'polypeptide(L)'
;NIKNWKVAYSMNLGFFEIDKEVEKNTIDILDRLKDLGATVEEVKINWNKKELEDTCYNYYAHLFANSIADLMPEHEDELTDYAKDVGLTATIINEALVKRKKIKHSSMGIDLGMTLFECNKVAGKMYEEFGPIIHEYDSFICPTLSIPAVKADINLFEDKVVINGKEIASPDLGWTLCYPFNMLCRLPVLSIPSGLASNGVPTGVQIVGKPYEDIPVFQVGYQLEQLEPWYKTNQFKPNI
;
A
#
# COMPACT_ATOMS: atom_id res chain seq x y z
N ASN A 1 -23.50 12.86 -0.49
CA ASN A 1 -23.38 13.55 -1.77
C ASN A 1 -22.01 14.22 -1.84
N ILE A 2 -21.24 13.91 -2.89
CA ILE A 2 -19.85 14.42 -3.11
C ILE A 2 -19.81 15.47 -4.24
N LYS A 3 -20.96 16.01 -4.63
CA LYS A 3 -21.02 17.09 -5.63
C LYS A 3 -20.24 18.31 -5.15
N ASN A 4 -19.41 18.87 -6.02
CA ASN A 4 -18.50 19.99 -5.79
C ASN A 4 -17.30 19.65 -4.87
N TRP A 5 -17.10 18.38 -4.50
CA TRP A 5 -15.91 17.98 -3.78
C TRP A 5 -14.67 18.06 -4.70
N LYS A 6 -13.55 18.34 -4.10
CA LYS A 6 -12.24 18.23 -4.75
C LYS A 6 -11.58 16.92 -4.35
N VAL A 7 -11.27 16.09 -5.32
CA VAL A 7 -10.59 14.81 -5.13
C VAL A 7 -9.23 14.86 -5.80
N ALA A 8 -8.17 14.71 -5.01
CA ALA A 8 -6.83 14.53 -5.55
C ALA A 8 -6.62 13.06 -5.94
N TYR A 9 -5.78 12.80 -6.94
CA TYR A 9 -5.30 11.45 -7.18
C TYR A 9 -3.82 11.44 -7.61
N SER A 10 -3.17 10.30 -7.36
CA SER A 10 -1.89 9.97 -7.96
C SER A 10 -1.91 8.51 -8.40
N MET A 11 -1.68 8.26 -9.68
CA MET A 11 -1.73 6.92 -10.22
C MET A 11 -0.65 6.01 -9.60
N ASN A 12 0.55 6.55 -9.36
CA ASN A 12 1.73 5.76 -9.06
C ASN A 12 2.54 6.25 -7.86
N LEU A 13 2.02 7.21 -7.08
CA LEU A 13 2.71 7.85 -5.94
C LEU A 13 4.13 8.36 -6.28
N GLY A 14 4.39 8.61 -7.57
CA GLY A 14 5.66 9.14 -8.09
C GLY A 14 6.70 8.08 -8.48
N PHE A 15 6.53 6.79 -8.14
CA PHE A 15 7.57 5.79 -8.39
C PHE A 15 7.11 4.34 -8.64
N PHE A 16 5.84 4.00 -8.45
CA PHE A 16 5.35 2.66 -8.76
C PHE A 16 5.17 2.45 -10.27
N GLU A 17 5.50 1.27 -10.77
CA GLU A 17 5.05 0.81 -12.07
C GLU A 17 3.63 0.27 -11.94
N ILE A 18 2.68 0.74 -12.74
CA ILE A 18 1.27 0.36 -12.65
C ILE A 18 0.88 -0.49 -13.86
N ASP A 19 0.29 -1.66 -13.62
CA ASP A 19 -0.27 -2.51 -14.66
C ASP A 19 -1.39 -1.78 -15.40
N LYS A 20 -1.48 -1.98 -16.71
CA LYS A 20 -2.44 -1.30 -17.60
C LYS A 20 -3.90 -1.56 -17.22
N GLU A 21 -4.22 -2.73 -16.68
CA GLU A 21 -5.58 -3.07 -16.25
C GLU A 21 -5.93 -2.35 -14.94
N VAL A 22 -4.96 -2.25 -14.02
CA VAL A 22 -5.11 -1.46 -12.78
C VAL A 22 -5.28 0.03 -13.11
N GLU A 23 -4.44 0.56 -14.00
CA GLU A 23 -4.53 1.95 -14.47
C GLU A 23 -5.91 2.23 -15.06
N LYS A 24 -6.36 1.38 -16.01
CA LYS A 24 -7.68 1.52 -16.64
C LYS A 24 -8.80 1.52 -15.61
N ASN A 25 -8.83 0.53 -14.73
CA ASN A 25 -9.88 0.40 -13.72
C ASN A 25 -9.86 1.57 -12.70
N THR A 26 -8.67 2.11 -12.42
CA THR A 26 -8.55 3.32 -11.58
C THR A 26 -9.12 4.54 -12.29
N ILE A 27 -8.81 4.73 -13.58
CA ILE A 27 -9.38 5.82 -14.39
C ILE A 27 -10.91 5.72 -14.43
N ASP A 28 -11.47 4.52 -14.60
CA ASP A 28 -12.93 4.30 -14.59
C ASP A 28 -13.56 4.78 -13.26
N ILE A 29 -12.90 4.58 -12.12
CA ILE A 29 -13.35 5.13 -10.81
C ILE A 29 -13.26 6.66 -10.78
N LEU A 30 -12.17 7.23 -11.27
CA LEU A 30 -12.00 8.69 -11.30
C LEU A 30 -13.07 9.38 -12.19
N ASP A 31 -13.42 8.76 -13.31
CA ASP A 31 -14.48 9.28 -14.20
C ASP A 31 -15.86 9.19 -13.54
N ARG A 32 -16.17 8.11 -12.83
CA ARG A 32 -17.40 7.99 -12.04
C ARG A 32 -17.51 9.09 -10.97
N LEU A 33 -16.41 9.48 -10.33
CA LEU A 33 -16.41 10.60 -9.38
C LEU A 33 -16.72 11.94 -10.07
N LYS A 34 -16.20 12.16 -11.29
CA LYS A 34 -16.56 13.34 -12.09
C LYS A 34 -18.04 13.33 -12.46
N ASP A 35 -18.60 12.18 -12.84
CA ASP A 35 -20.04 12.02 -13.14
C ASP A 35 -20.91 12.30 -11.90
N LEU A 36 -20.42 12.02 -10.71
CA LEU A 36 -21.08 12.38 -9.45
C LEU A 36 -20.93 13.88 -9.08
N GLY A 37 -20.21 14.65 -9.90
CA GLY A 37 -20.04 16.09 -9.78
C GLY A 37 -18.85 16.52 -8.94
N ALA A 38 -17.89 15.64 -8.67
CA ALA A 38 -16.62 15.99 -8.06
C ALA A 38 -15.64 16.56 -9.09
N THR A 39 -14.76 17.45 -8.64
CA THR A 39 -13.58 17.86 -9.40
C THR A 39 -12.43 16.92 -9.06
N VAL A 40 -11.84 16.27 -10.07
CA VAL A 40 -10.79 15.27 -9.89
C VAL A 40 -9.51 15.79 -10.53
N GLU A 41 -8.46 15.92 -9.73
CA GLU A 41 -7.18 16.52 -10.13
C GLU A 41 -6.00 15.60 -9.82
N GLU A 42 -5.10 15.47 -10.78
CA GLU A 42 -3.85 14.74 -10.56
C GLU A 42 -2.88 15.58 -9.75
N VAL A 43 -2.27 14.98 -8.73
CA VAL A 43 -1.27 15.61 -7.90
C VAL A 43 0.04 14.82 -7.93
N LYS A 44 1.15 15.55 -7.83
CA LYS A 44 2.47 14.95 -7.78
C LYS A 44 2.86 14.66 -6.33
N ILE A 45 3.30 13.43 -6.07
CA ILE A 45 3.89 13.02 -4.80
C ILE A 45 5.40 12.88 -5.01
N ASN A 46 6.20 13.52 -4.14
CA ASN A 46 7.67 13.54 -4.26
C ASN A 46 8.36 12.66 -3.20
N TRP A 47 7.73 11.58 -2.79
CA TRP A 47 8.34 10.66 -1.84
C TRP A 47 9.56 9.94 -2.42
N ASN A 48 10.55 9.67 -1.59
CA ASN A 48 11.73 8.91 -1.98
C ASN A 48 11.48 7.41 -1.79
N LYS A 49 11.40 6.66 -2.90
CA LYS A 49 11.14 5.22 -2.91
C LYS A 49 12.06 4.46 -1.94
N LYS A 50 13.38 4.66 -2.06
CA LYS A 50 14.36 3.93 -1.25
C LYS A 50 14.21 4.22 0.25
N GLU A 51 14.01 5.50 0.62
CA GLU A 51 13.80 5.89 2.02
C GLU A 51 12.50 5.26 2.58
N LEU A 52 11.45 5.16 1.76
CA LEU A 52 10.19 4.54 2.18
C LEU A 52 10.32 3.03 2.35
N GLU A 53 10.93 2.34 1.39
CA GLU A 53 11.13 0.89 1.47
C GLU A 53 11.99 0.52 2.68
N ASP A 54 13.14 1.17 2.87
CA ASP A 54 13.97 0.96 4.04
C ASP A 54 13.20 1.16 5.36
N THR A 55 12.42 2.26 5.41
CA THR A 55 11.63 2.57 6.60
C THR A 55 10.54 1.55 6.84
N CYS A 56 9.85 1.09 5.80
CA CYS A 56 8.78 0.12 5.91
C CYS A 56 9.26 -1.19 6.55
N TYR A 57 10.37 -1.75 6.08
CA TYR A 57 10.94 -2.98 6.66
C TYR A 57 11.33 -2.80 8.13
N ASN A 58 11.94 -1.68 8.48
CA ASN A 58 12.27 -1.39 9.87
C ASN A 58 11.01 -1.20 10.73
N TYR A 59 9.96 -0.56 10.22
CA TYR A 59 8.67 -0.47 10.91
C TYR A 59 8.04 -1.84 11.15
N TYR A 60 8.04 -2.71 10.17
CA TYR A 60 7.51 -4.07 10.32
C TYR A 60 8.20 -4.81 11.45
N ALA A 61 9.52 -4.69 11.58
CA ALA A 61 10.25 -5.30 12.67
C ALA A 61 9.79 -4.76 14.03
N HIS A 62 9.65 -3.45 14.16
CA HIS A 62 9.23 -2.83 15.43
C HIS A 62 7.78 -3.13 15.81
N LEU A 63 6.88 -3.26 14.82
CA LEU A 63 5.45 -3.36 15.09
C LEU A 63 4.97 -4.80 15.28
N PHE A 64 5.42 -5.76 14.48
CA PHE A 64 4.90 -7.12 14.57
C PHE A 64 5.90 -8.25 14.27
N ALA A 65 6.96 -8.03 13.49
CA ALA A 65 7.86 -9.11 13.10
C ALA A 65 8.63 -9.70 14.29
N ASN A 66 8.83 -8.90 15.35
CA ASN A 66 9.39 -9.38 16.61
C ASN A 66 8.51 -10.46 17.26
N SER A 67 7.18 -10.33 17.19
CA SER A 67 6.29 -11.36 17.72
C SER A 67 6.43 -12.69 16.99
N ILE A 68 6.74 -12.67 15.69
CA ILE A 68 7.04 -13.88 14.91
C ILE A 68 8.40 -14.45 15.32
N ALA A 69 9.42 -13.60 15.48
CA ALA A 69 10.74 -14.01 15.94
C ALA A 69 10.68 -14.69 17.33
N ASP A 70 9.84 -14.19 18.23
CA ASP A 70 9.63 -14.75 19.57
C ASP A 70 8.95 -16.14 19.53
N LEU A 71 8.14 -16.43 18.50
CA LEU A 71 7.50 -17.74 18.32
C LEU A 71 8.44 -18.79 17.71
N MET A 72 9.45 -18.38 16.94
CA MET A 72 10.33 -19.31 16.20
C MET A 72 10.99 -20.39 17.07
N PRO A 73 11.52 -20.12 18.30
CA PRO A 73 12.18 -21.14 19.09
C PRO A 73 11.29 -22.34 19.46
N GLU A 74 9.98 -22.14 19.61
CA GLU A 74 9.04 -23.17 20.09
C GLU A 74 8.10 -23.68 19.00
N HIS A 75 7.85 -22.89 17.94
CA HIS A 75 6.83 -23.13 16.92
C HIS A 75 7.36 -23.07 15.48
N GLU A 76 8.68 -23.19 15.25
CA GLU A 76 9.29 -23.06 13.93
C GLU A 76 8.65 -23.99 12.90
N ASP A 77 8.34 -25.22 13.30
CA ASP A 77 7.75 -26.24 12.42
C ASP A 77 6.29 -25.91 12.01
N GLU A 78 5.62 -25.02 12.74
CA GLU A 78 4.24 -24.60 12.49
C GLU A 78 4.18 -23.33 11.60
N LEU A 79 5.30 -22.64 11.42
CA LEU A 79 5.37 -21.41 10.64
C LEU A 79 5.62 -21.72 9.16
N THR A 80 5.00 -20.91 8.29
CA THR A 80 5.33 -20.91 6.85
C THR A 80 6.73 -20.32 6.63
N ASP A 81 7.36 -20.69 5.51
CA ASP A 81 8.68 -20.14 5.15
C ASP A 81 8.67 -18.62 5.10
N TYR A 82 7.60 -18.02 4.56
CA TYR A 82 7.41 -16.56 4.58
C TYR A 82 7.43 -15.98 6.01
N ALA A 83 6.73 -16.60 6.94
CA ALA A 83 6.70 -16.13 8.34
C ALA A 83 8.07 -16.26 9.01
N LYS A 84 8.80 -17.36 8.73
CA LYS A 84 10.18 -17.54 9.21
C LYS A 84 11.12 -16.45 8.71
N ASP A 85 11.04 -16.11 7.43
CA ASP A 85 11.87 -15.05 6.83
C ASP A 85 11.58 -13.67 7.46
N VAL A 86 10.31 -13.38 7.76
CA VAL A 86 9.92 -12.16 8.48
C VAL A 86 10.52 -12.14 9.89
N GLY A 87 10.46 -13.26 10.63
CA GLY A 87 11.06 -13.39 11.98
C GLY A 87 12.59 -13.27 11.96
N LEU A 88 13.26 -13.88 10.97
CA LEU A 88 14.71 -13.74 10.77
C LEU A 88 15.11 -12.30 10.47
N THR A 89 14.35 -11.61 9.62
CA THR A 89 14.57 -10.18 9.33
C THR A 89 14.49 -9.33 10.58
N ALA A 90 13.50 -9.58 11.46
CA ALA A 90 13.41 -8.89 12.75
C ALA A 90 14.62 -9.15 13.64
N THR A 91 15.12 -10.38 13.68
CA THR A 91 16.32 -10.75 14.43
C THR A 91 17.54 -9.97 13.94
N ILE A 92 17.72 -9.88 12.62
CA ILE A 92 18.83 -9.11 11.99
C ILE A 92 18.74 -7.63 12.36
N ILE A 93 17.53 -7.05 12.34
CA ILE A 93 17.31 -5.64 12.71
C ILE A 93 17.64 -5.42 14.17
N ASN A 94 17.21 -6.31 15.08
CA ASN A 94 17.52 -6.21 16.49
C ASN A 94 19.04 -6.28 16.76
N GLU A 95 19.75 -7.17 16.12
CA GLU A 95 21.21 -7.23 16.20
C GLU A 95 21.88 -5.94 15.68
N ALA A 96 21.39 -5.38 14.58
CA ALA A 96 21.89 -4.13 14.05
C ALA A 96 21.70 -2.96 15.05
N LEU A 97 20.53 -2.90 15.68
CA LEU A 97 20.20 -1.90 16.71
C LEU A 97 21.09 -2.03 17.95
N VAL A 98 21.32 -3.25 18.46
CA VAL A 98 22.21 -3.51 19.60
C VAL A 98 23.63 -3.08 19.28
N LYS A 99 24.12 -3.42 18.09
CA LYS A 99 25.47 -3.06 17.62
C LYS A 99 25.57 -1.60 17.19
N ARG A 100 24.47 -0.84 17.16
CA ARG A 100 24.37 0.53 16.62
C ARG A 100 24.96 0.67 15.22
N LYS A 101 24.71 -0.34 14.37
CA LYS A 101 25.26 -0.45 13.03
C LYS A 101 24.14 -0.75 12.03
N LYS A 102 24.04 0.07 11.00
CA LYS A 102 23.14 -0.25 9.86
C LYS A 102 23.72 -1.43 9.08
N ILE A 103 22.85 -2.37 8.72
CA ILE A 103 23.18 -3.57 7.94
C ILE A 103 22.44 -3.47 6.61
N LYS A 104 23.13 -3.71 5.52
CA LYS A 104 22.51 -3.78 4.20
C LYS A 104 22.04 -5.20 3.92
N HIS A 105 20.74 -5.39 3.69
CA HIS A 105 20.22 -6.67 3.23
C HIS A 105 20.69 -6.92 1.80
N SER A 106 21.50 -7.95 1.59
CA SER A 106 22.27 -8.11 0.35
C SER A 106 21.41 -8.38 -0.89
N SER A 107 20.35 -9.17 -0.77
CA SER A 107 19.47 -9.52 -1.90
C SER A 107 18.48 -8.42 -2.26
N MET A 108 18.00 -7.63 -1.30
CA MET A 108 16.96 -6.63 -1.50
C MET A 108 17.50 -5.19 -1.58
N GLY A 109 18.76 -4.97 -1.23
CA GLY A 109 19.37 -3.65 -1.19
C GLY A 109 18.80 -2.72 -0.10
N ILE A 110 18.07 -3.29 0.87
CA ILE A 110 17.40 -2.56 1.97
C ILE A 110 18.38 -2.27 3.11
N ASP A 111 18.30 -1.08 3.69
CA ASP A 111 19.08 -0.69 4.84
C ASP A 111 18.28 -0.99 6.14
N LEU A 112 18.80 -1.93 6.93
CA LEU A 112 18.20 -2.37 8.20
C LEU A 112 18.91 -1.76 9.41
N GLY A 113 18.20 -1.68 10.55
CA GLY A 113 18.72 -1.17 11.82
C GLY A 113 18.34 0.29 12.10
N MET A 114 17.23 0.76 11.51
CA MET A 114 16.62 2.03 11.93
C MET A 114 15.87 1.84 13.24
N THR A 115 16.04 2.79 14.16
CA THR A 115 15.22 2.87 15.36
C THR A 115 13.79 3.29 15.00
N LEU A 116 12.83 2.99 15.88
CA LEU A 116 11.45 3.46 15.71
C LEU A 116 11.37 5.01 15.60
N PHE A 117 12.27 5.71 16.31
CA PHE A 117 12.36 7.16 16.23
C PHE A 117 12.80 7.64 14.83
N GLU A 118 13.77 6.97 14.20
CA GLU A 118 14.20 7.28 12.82
C GLU A 118 13.08 6.98 11.83
N CYS A 119 12.37 5.86 11.99
CA CYS A 119 11.19 5.54 11.17
C CYS A 119 10.11 6.65 11.30
N ASN A 120 9.80 7.08 12.52
CA ASN A 120 8.84 8.16 12.76
C ASN A 120 9.29 9.51 12.14
N LYS A 121 10.59 9.78 12.09
CA LYS A 121 11.10 10.99 11.38
C LYS A 121 10.83 10.91 9.87
N VAL A 122 10.98 9.75 9.26
CA VAL A 122 10.66 9.57 7.83
C VAL A 122 9.16 9.72 7.61
N ALA A 123 8.31 9.12 8.44
CA ALA A 123 6.86 9.34 8.39
C ALA A 123 6.48 10.83 8.53
N GLY A 124 7.19 11.57 9.40
CA GLY A 124 7.02 13.02 9.51
C GLY A 124 7.32 13.76 8.20
N LYS A 125 8.44 13.45 7.55
CA LYS A 125 8.79 14.03 6.24
C LYS A 125 7.76 13.66 5.16
N MET A 126 7.27 12.41 5.15
CA MET A 126 6.22 12.00 4.24
C MET A 126 4.96 12.86 4.42
N TYR A 127 4.61 13.15 5.68
CA TYR A 127 3.46 14.00 5.98
C TYR A 127 3.72 15.48 5.65
N GLU A 128 4.93 15.99 5.76
CA GLU A 128 5.29 17.33 5.31
C GLU A 128 5.00 17.52 3.81
N GLU A 129 5.19 16.49 3.00
CA GLU A 129 4.87 16.48 1.57
C GLU A 129 3.37 16.26 1.29
N PHE A 130 2.76 15.29 1.95
CA PHE A 130 1.38 14.87 1.66
C PHE A 130 0.33 15.69 2.40
N GLY A 131 0.65 16.21 3.60
CA GLY A 131 -0.27 16.97 4.44
C GLY A 131 -0.91 18.17 3.74
N PRO A 132 -0.15 19.04 3.05
CA PRO A 132 -0.72 20.15 2.28
C PRO A 132 -1.73 19.67 1.23
N ILE A 133 -1.44 18.58 0.53
CA ILE A 133 -2.32 18.00 -0.48
C ILE A 133 -3.64 17.55 0.18
N ILE A 134 -3.56 16.67 1.18
CA ILE A 134 -4.79 16.12 1.79
C ILE A 134 -5.62 17.19 2.51
N HIS A 135 -5.01 18.31 2.94
CA HIS A 135 -5.77 19.42 3.52
C HIS A 135 -6.46 20.31 2.48
N GLU A 136 -5.95 20.38 1.26
CA GLU A 136 -6.55 21.16 0.17
C GLU A 136 -7.76 20.44 -0.46
N TYR A 137 -7.73 19.09 -0.47
CA TYR A 137 -8.74 18.24 -1.09
C TYR A 137 -9.65 17.59 -0.04
N ASP A 138 -10.84 17.15 -0.45
CA ASP A 138 -11.79 16.43 0.41
C ASP A 138 -11.38 14.95 0.58
N SER A 139 -10.69 14.38 -0.41
CA SER A 139 -10.10 13.05 -0.36
C SER A 139 -8.98 12.89 -1.38
N PHE A 140 -8.16 11.86 -1.20
CA PHE A 140 -7.11 11.46 -2.15
C PHE A 140 -7.34 10.02 -2.58
N ILE A 141 -7.04 9.70 -3.85
CA ILE A 141 -7.21 8.36 -4.41
C ILE A 141 -5.93 7.89 -5.10
N CYS A 142 -5.61 6.62 -4.92
CA CYS A 142 -4.61 5.90 -5.71
C CYS A 142 -4.97 4.42 -5.79
N PRO A 143 -4.35 3.62 -6.68
CA PRO A 143 -4.50 2.17 -6.66
C PRO A 143 -4.12 1.57 -5.30
N THR A 144 -4.74 0.46 -4.93
CA THR A 144 -4.35 -0.31 -3.73
C THR A 144 -3.09 -1.12 -4.00
N LEU A 145 -3.05 -1.79 -5.15
CA LEU A 145 -1.93 -2.57 -5.67
C LEU A 145 -1.63 -2.13 -7.09
N SER A 146 -0.39 -2.27 -7.54
CA SER A 146 0.01 -1.91 -8.90
C SER A 146 -0.22 -3.01 -9.94
N ILE A 147 -0.57 -4.22 -9.50
CA ILE A 147 -0.92 -5.37 -10.32
C ILE A 147 -2.19 -6.04 -9.80
N PRO A 148 -2.94 -6.77 -10.64
CA PRO A 148 -4.15 -7.46 -10.20
C PRO A 148 -3.85 -8.57 -9.19
N ALA A 149 -2.81 -9.37 -9.41
CA ALA A 149 -2.38 -10.45 -8.52
C ALA A 149 -0.93 -10.87 -8.81
N VAL A 150 -0.27 -11.41 -7.79
CA VAL A 150 0.93 -12.25 -7.92
C VAL A 150 0.51 -13.73 -7.89
N LYS A 151 1.40 -14.64 -8.29
CA LYS A 151 1.14 -16.07 -8.15
C LYS A 151 1.01 -16.46 -6.68
N ALA A 152 0.14 -17.41 -6.37
CA ALA A 152 -0.11 -17.84 -4.99
C ALA A 152 1.10 -18.50 -4.31
N ASP A 153 1.99 -19.08 -5.10
CA ASP A 153 3.21 -19.77 -4.67
C ASP A 153 4.49 -18.94 -4.86
N ILE A 154 4.33 -17.62 -5.03
CA ILE A 154 5.49 -16.73 -5.23
C ILE A 154 6.38 -16.72 -3.97
N ASN A 155 7.67 -16.93 -4.17
CA ASN A 155 8.68 -16.64 -3.17
C ASN A 155 9.12 -15.17 -3.30
N LEU A 156 8.70 -14.33 -2.39
CA LEU A 156 8.97 -12.88 -2.44
C LEU A 156 10.44 -12.50 -2.30
N PHE A 157 11.31 -13.46 -1.94
CA PHE A 157 12.77 -13.25 -1.79
C PHE A 157 13.58 -13.75 -2.99
N GLU A 158 13.03 -14.66 -3.78
CA GLU A 158 13.73 -15.33 -4.90
C GLU A 158 13.09 -15.01 -6.25
N ASP A 159 11.77 -14.90 -6.29
CA ASP A 159 11.03 -14.71 -7.52
C ASP A 159 11.03 -13.24 -7.95
N LYS A 160 10.82 -13.04 -9.25
CA LYS A 160 10.74 -11.72 -9.87
C LYS A 160 9.30 -11.36 -10.16
N VAL A 161 8.88 -10.20 -9.74
CA VAL A 161 7.63 -9.58 -10.16
C VAL A 161 7.89 -8.69 -11.37
N VAL A 162 7.14 -8.90 -12.45
CA VAL A 162 7.27 -8.14 -13.70
C VAL A 162 5.96 -7.42 -13.99
N ILE A 163 6.02 -6.10 -14.16
CA ILE A 163 4.87 -5.25 -14.52
C ILE A 163 5.20 -4.54 -15.84
N ASN A 164 4.33 -4.66 -16.83
CA ASN A 164 4.52 -4.07 -18.17
C ASN A 164 5.88 -4.42 -18.83
N GLY A 165 6.42 -5.61 -18.55
CA GLY A 165 7.72 -6.03 -19.06
C GLY A 165 8.93 -5.51 -18.26
N LYS A 166 8.70 -4.77 -17.18
CA LYS A 166 9.71 -4.27 -16.26
C LYS A 166 9.78 -5.14 -15.01
N GLU A 167 10.97 -5.60 -14.65
CA GLU A 167 11.21 -6.24 -13.36
C GLU A 167 11.15 -5.22 -12.23
N ILE A 168 10.41 -5.55 -11.17
CA ILE A 168 10.24 -4.70 -9.99
C ILE A 168 11.33 -5.06 -8.97
N ALA A 169 12.06 -4.04 -8.51
CA ALA A 169 13.23 -4.23 -7.65
C ALA A 169 12.91 -4.80 -6.26
N SER A 170 11.70 -4.52 -5.73
CA SER A 170 11.25 -5.04 -4.43
C SER A 170 10.05 -5.96 -4.67
N PRO A 171 10.24 -7.30 -4.71
CA PRO A 171 9.18 -8.24 -5.08
C PRO A 171 7.97 -8.25 -4.14
N ASP A 172 8.12 -7.79 -2.91
CA ASP A 172 7.08 -7.72 -1.88
C ASP A 172 6.46 -6.32 -1.74
N LEU A 173 7.26 -5.25 -1.70
CA LEU A 173 6.77 -3.88 -1.54
C LEU A 173 6.58 -3.14 -2.87
N GLY A 174 7.30 -3.50 -3.92
CA GLY A 174 7.36 -2.75 -5.18
C GLY A 174 6.05 -2.67 -5.97
N TRP A 175 5.04 -3.44 -5.59
CA TRP A 175 3.69 -3.46 -6.19
C TRP A 175 2.57 -3.12 -5.19
N THR A 176 2.90 -2.77 -3.94
CA THR A 176 1.96 -2.56 -2.84
C THR A 176 1.86 -1.07 -2.50
N LEU A 177 0.86 -0.35 -3.02
CA LEU A 177 0.70 1.08 -2.77
C LEU A 177 0.11 1.41 -1.38
N CYS A 178 -0.22 0.41 -0.58
CA CYS A 178 -0.80 0.62 0.76
C CYS A 178 0.24 0.98 1.82
N TYR A 179 1.47 0.46 1.73
CA TYR A 179 2.45 0.62 2.81
C TYR A 179 2.81 2.08 3.13
N PRO A 180 2.87 3.02 2.17
CA PRO A 180 3.15 4.41 2.52
C PRO A 180 2.09 5.01 3.47
N PHE A 181 0.80 4.68 3.25
CA PHE A 181 -0.29 5.16 4.10
C PHE A 181 -0.34 4.44 5.45
N ASN A 182 0.04 3.15 5.50
CA ASN A 182 0.21 2.43 6.75
C ASN A 182 1.30 3.07 7.63
N MET A 183 2.38 3.56 7.03
CA MET A 183 3.45 4.27 7.75
C MET A 183 2.98 5.63 8.29
N LEU A 184 2.08 6.33 7.61
CA LEU A 184 1.50 7.58 8.07
C LEU A 184 0.53 7.41 9.25
N CYS A 185 -0.01 6.21 9.49
CA CYS A 185 -0.72 5.71 10.68
C CYS A 185 -1.97 6.49 11.14
N ARG A 186 -2.25 7.70 10.65
CA ARG A 186 -3.30 8.59 11.18
C ARG A 186 -4.31 9.02 10.15
N LEU A 187 -4.13 8.59 8.94
CA LEU A 187 -5.04 8.85 7.84
C LEU A 187 -6.06 7.72 7.76
N PRO A 188 -7.37 7.99 7.74
CA PRO A 188 -8.35 6.96 7.41
C PRO A 188 -8.18 6.56 5.95
N VAL A 189 -8.16 5.25 5.70
CA VAL A 189 -8.03 4.68 4.36
C VAL A 189 -9.10 3.61 4.15
N LEU A 190 -9.88 3.76 3.10
CA LEU A 190 -10.88 2.79 2.66
C LEU A 190 -10.45 2.17 1.33
N SER A 191 -10.30 0.86 1.28
CA SER A 191 -10.10 0.13 0.01
C SER A 191 -11.43 -0.32 -0.54
N ILE A 192 -11.66 -0.06 -1.84
CA ILE A 192 -12.86 -0.48 -2.56
C ILE A 192 -12.46 -1.18 -3.87
N PRO A 193 -13.31 -2.08 -4.41
CA PRO A 193 -13.10 -2.63 -5.74
C PRO A 193 -13.15 -1.53 -6.82
N SER A 194 -12.25 -1.60 -7.80
CA SER A 194 -12.21 -0.66 -8.92
C SER A 194 -12.64 -1.28 -10.26
N GLY A 195 -12.61 -2.59 -10.37
CA GLY A 195 -12.97 -3.33 -11.58
C GLY A 195 -12.44 -4.75 -11.54
N LEU A 196 -12.61 -5.49 -12.63
CA LEU A 196 -12.00 -6.80 -12.84
C LEU A 196 -10.85 -6.70 -13.84
N ALA A 197 -9.79 -7.42 -13.57
CA ALA A 197 -8.75 -7.69 -14.56
C ALA A 197 -9.19 -8.83 -15.51
N SER A 198 -8.50 -9.02 -16.63
CA SER A 198 -8.80 -10.03 -17.64
C SER A 198 -8.75 -11.47 -17.11
N ASN A 199 -7.98 -11.69 -16.03
CA ASN A 199 -7.90 -12.97 -15.31
C ASN A 199 -9.06 -13.19 -14.31
N GLY A 200 -10.01 -12.25 -14.21
CA GLY A 200 -11.15 -12.29 -13.30
C GLY A 200 -10.85 -11.88 -11.86
N VAL A 201 -9.62 -11.45 -11.55
CA VAL A 201 -9.25 -10.95 -10.22
C VAL A 201 -9.69 -9.49 -10.07
N PRO A 202 -10.33 -9.11 -8.95
CA PRO A 202 -10.65 -7.73 -8.67
C PRO A 202 -9.40 -6.87 -8.47
N THR A 203 -9.38 -5.69 -9.06
CA THR A 203 -8.46 -4.60 -8.72
C THR A 203 -9.10 -3.69 -7.68
N GLY A 204 -8.31 -2.83 -7.03
CA GLY A 204 -8.80 -1.94 -6.01
C GLY A 204 -8.16 -0.55 -6.05
N VAL A 205 -8.90 0.42 -5.54
CA VAL A 205 -8.38 1.73 -5.19
C VAL A 205 -8.52 1.97 -3.70
N GLN A 206 -7.64 2.79 -3.16
CA GLN A 206 -7.73 3.27 -1.79
C GLN A 206 -8.13 4.75 -1.79
N ILE A 207 -9.09 5.07 -0.93
CA ILE A 207 -9.59 6.42 -0.66
C ILE A 207 -8.98 6.84 0.66
N VAL A 208 -8.19 7.91 0.63
CA VAL A 208 -7.47 8.43 1.80
C VAL A 208 -8.14 9.73 2.23
N GLY A 209 -8.42 9.86 3.52
CA GLY A 209 -9.02 11.05 4.13
C GLY A 209 -8.03 11.85 4.98
N LYS A 210 -8.49 12.99 5.47
CA LYS A 210 -7.76 13.82 6.43
C LYS A 210 -7.59 13.07 7.77
N PRO A 211 -6.55 13.38 8.56
CA PRO A 211 -6.36 12.73 9.84
C PRO A 211 -7.61 12.80 10.72
N TYR A 212 -8.05 11.64 11.21
CA TYR A 212 -9.24 11.47 12.08
C TYR A 212 -10.59 11.84 11.45
N GLU A 213 -10.66 12.07 10.14
CA GLU A 213 -11.91 12.36 9.42
C GLU A 213 -12.35 11.14 8.61
N ASP A 214 -12.94 10.12 9.26
CA ASP A 214 -13.37 8.88 8.60
C ASP A 214 -14.62 9.07 7.72
N ILE A 215 -15.52 9.97 8.11
CA ILE A 215 -16.82 10.17 7.44
C ILE A 215 -16.67 10.50 5.95
N PRO A 216 -15.81 11.45 5.52
CA PRO A 216 -15.62 11.74 4.10
C PRO A 216 -15.18 10.52 3.28
N VAL A 217 -14.32 9.68 3.83
CA VAL A 217 -13.83 8.47 3.18
C VAL A 217 -14.98 7.50 2.92
N PHE A 218 -15.83 7.25 3.91
CA PHE A 218 -17.03 6.44 3.75
C PHE A 218 -18.05 7.07 2.81
N GLN A 219 -18.18 8.40 2.78
CA GLN A 219 -19.09 9.10 1.85
C GLN A 219 -18.69 8.85 0.39
N VAL A 220 -17.39 8.92 0.06
CA VAL A 220 -16.91 8.61 -1.29
C VAL A 220 -17.17 7.15 -1.63
N GLY A 221 -16.76 6.22 -0.74
CA GLY A 221 -16.97 4.78 -0.94
C GLY A 221 -18.44 4.43 -1.14
N TYR A 222 -19.32 4.98 -0.31
CA TYR A 222 -20.78 4.78 -0.42
C TYR A 222 -21.35 5.26 -1.76
N GLN A 223 -20.93 6.44 -2.25
CA GLN A 223 -21.42 6.95 -3.53
C GLN A 223 -20.98 6.05 -4.70
N LEU A 224 -19.75 5.56 -4.69
CA LEU A 224 -19.25 4.63 -5.70
C LEU A 224 -19.98 3.28 -5.62
N GLU A 225 -20.21 2.75 -4.41
CA GLU A 225 -20.96 1.52 -4.21
C GLU A 225 -22.41 1.60 -4.73
N GLN A 226 -23.07 2.78 -4.61
CA GLN A 226 -24.41 2.95 -5.14
C GLN A 226 -24.48 2.88 -6.68
N LEU A 227 -23.39 3.28 -7.36
CA LEU A 227 -23.33 3.16 -8.84
C LEU A 227 -23.14 1.71 -9.28
N GLU A 228 -22.34 0.93 -8.54
CA GLU A 228 -22.06 -0.46 -8.85
C GLU A 228 -22.01 -1.30 -7.57
N PRO A 229 -23.16 -1.74 -7.07
CA PRO A 229 -23.22 -2.53 -5.84
C PRO A 229 -22.73 -3.97 -6.10
N TRP A 230 -21.44 -4.20 -5.96
CA TRP A 230 -20.76 -5.47 -6.20
C TRP A 230 -21.43 -6.66 -5.49
N TYR A 231 -21.88 -6.44 -4.25
CA TYR A 231 -22.56 -7.46 -3.45
C TYR A 231 -23.93 -7.90 -3.99
N LYS A 232 -24.53 -7.15 -4.91
CA LYS A 232 -25.82 -7.49 -5.55
C LYS A 232 -25.64 -8.31 -6.82
N THR A 233 -24.45 -8.35 -7.39
CA THR A 233 -24.20 -9.10 -8.62
C THR A 233 -23.83 -10.54 -8.30
N ASN A 234 -24.44 -11.52 -8.97
CA ASN A 234 -24.16 -12.94 -8.73
C ASN A 234 -22.69 -13.30 -9.05
N GLN A 235 -22.04 -12.52 -9.90
CA GLN A 235 -20.64 -12.71 -10.28
C GLN A 235 -19.68 -12.62 -9.11
N PHE A 236 -20.01 -11.83 -8.07
CA PHE A 236 -19.14 -11.58 -6.92
C PHE A 236 -19.65 -12.22 -5.63
N LYS A 237 -20.74 -13.00 -5.70
CA LYS A 237 -21.20 -13.76 -4.55
C LYS A 237 -20.39 -15.04 -4.44
N PRO A 238 -19.86 -15.37 -3.23
CA PRO A 238 -19.24 -16.66 -3.03
C PRO A 238 -20.28 -17.77 -3.27
N ASN A 239 -19.87 -18.81 -3.95
CA ASN A 239 -20.65 -20.05 -4.06
C ASN A 239 -20.53 -20.78 -2.73
N ILE A 240 -21.43 -20.49 -1.82
CA ILE A 240 -21.60 -21.17 -0.53
C ILE A 240 -22.76 -22.15 -0.63
#